data_0a06d9ef85b36c832a45044e8282e7aa
#
_entry.id   0a06d9ef85b36c832a45044e8282e7aa
#
_cell.length_a   1.000
_cell.length_b   1.000
_cell.length_c   1.000
_cell.angle_alpha   90.00
_cell.angle_beta   90.00
_cell.angle_gamma   90.00
#
_symmetry.space_group_name_H-M   'P 1'
#
loop_
_entity.id
_entity.type
_entity.pdbx_description
1 polymer ?
#
loop_
_entity_poly.entity_id
_entity_poly.type
_entity_poly.pdbx_seq_one_letter_code
_entity_poly.pdbx_strand_id
1 'polypeptide(L)'
;MPTDNTYVFLSHSHYDFDKVCRLRNLLEDEGFKPLMFFLKAFENPKFEPMLKPILKEEIDQRKRFILCRSENSRKSEWVRFEEEYIKSKRIPFEVIDLDASDEIQLEAIKNYRRRSRVFILSQCSDKDLVKCIKKELNDYGFTTTWNKYIDWPRDADVKSKNHYALKQLIDTAEDGYVLYLLNSNSINRHQLMELNAALQMSARIIAIWITGEALPSILMLGGTEWVKNKIDVRNQPKDEQVRKIVDHLINYDLQFNEE
;
A
#
# COMPACT_ATOMS: atom_id res chain seq x y z
N MET A 1 14.57 8.22 11.17
CA MET A 1 13.37 9.05 11.14
C MET A 1 12.28 8.21 10.49
N PRO A 2 11.03 8.18 10.98
CA PRO A 2 9.98 7.53 10.23
C PRO A 2 9.87 8.25 8.89
N THR A 3 9.94 7.52 7.78
CA THR A 3 9.70 8.06 6.45
C THR A 3 8.26 8.57 6.44
N ASP A 4 8.10 9.88 6.28
CA ASP A 4 6.80 10.54 6.25
C ASP A 4 6.12 10.17 4.92
N ASN A 5 5.39 9.04 4.92
CA ASN A 5 4.69 8.50 3.76
C ASN A 5 3.43 9.30 3.39
N THR A 6 3.31 10.54 3.86
CA THR A 6 2.16 11.41 3.62
C THR A 6 2.29 12.26 2.36
N TYR A 7 3.49 12.35 1.77
CA TYR A 7 3.69 13.09 0.52
C TYR A 7 3.04 12.37 -0.66
N VAL A 8 2.16 13.07 -1.38
CA VAL A 8 1.43 12.54 -2.53
C VAL A 8 1.57 13.48 -3.72
N PHE A 9 1.85 12.95 -4.90
CA PHE A 9 1.88 13.70 -6.14
C PHE A 9 0.48 13.70 -6.78
N LEU A 10 -0.01 14.88 -7.18
CA LEU A 10 -1.29 15.04 -7.87
C LEU A 10 -1.06 15.28 -9.37
N SER A 11 -1.32 14.26 -10.18
CA SER A 11 -1.34 14.38 -11.64
C SER A 11 -2.68 14.97 -12.08
N HIS A 12 -2.65 16.10 -12.76
CA HIS A 12 -3.85 16.85 -13.14
C HIS A 12 -3.66 17.68 -14.40
N SER A 13 -4.77 18.03 -15.04
CA SER A 13 -4.77 19.04 -16.08
C SER A 13 -4.75 20.45 -15.48
N HIS A 14 -3.99 21.36 -16.05
CA HIS A 14 -3.95 22.76 -15.62
C HIS A 14 -5.33 23.46 -15.76
N TYR A 15 -6.20 22.96 -16.60
CA TYR A 15 -7.58 23.45 -16.74
C TYR A 15 -8.48 23.11 -15.54
N ASP A 16 -8.05 22.19 -14.66
CA ASP A 16 -8.82 21.75 -13.51
C ASP A 16 -8.35 22.37 -12.19
N PHE A 17 -7.59 23.45 -12.25
CA PHE A 17 -6.91 24.06 -11.09
C PHE A 17 -7.82 24.22 -9.85
N ASP A 18 -9.01 24.81 -10.02
CA ASP A 18 -9.93 25.06 -8.89
C ASP A 18 -10.43 23.75 -8.25
N LYS A 19 -10.71 22.72 -9.07
CA LYS A 19 -11.14 21.41 -8.60
C LYS A 19 -9.99 20.70 -7.86
N VAL A 20 -8.79 20.79 -8.38
CA VAL A 20 -7.60 20.19 -7.76
C VAL A 20 -7.24 20.90 -6.45
N CYS A 21 -7.43 22.22 -6.36
CA CYS A 21 -7.28 22.94 -5.10
C CYS A 21 -8.26 22.46 -4.01
N ARG A 22 -9.50 22.13 -4.37
CA ARG A 22 -10.46 21.54 -3.44
C ARG A 22 -10.00 20.15 -2.97
N LEU A 23 -9.65 19.27 -3.92
CA LEU A 23 -9.12 17.94 -3.60
C LEU A 23 -7.87 18.02 -2.72
N ARG A 24 -6.96 18.96 -2.99
CA ARG A 24 -5.79 19.21 -2.16
C ARG A 24 -6.17 19.49 -0.71
N ASN A 25 -7.16 20.36 -0.49
CA ASN A 25 -7.61 20.71 0.86
C ASN A 25 -8.16 19.46 1.59
N LEU A 26 -8.98 18.64 0.93
CA LEU A 26 -9.48 17.38 1.48
C LEU A 26 -8.34 16.43 1.86
N LEU A 27 -7.29 16.35 1.03
CA LEU A 27 -6.10 15.55 1.31
C LEU A 27 -5.31 16.09 2.51
N GLU A 28 -5.16 17.41 2.63
CA GLU A 28 -4.48 18.06 3.76
C GLU A 28 -5.25 17.81 5.07
N ASP A 29 -6.59 17.89 5.06
CA ASP A 29 -7.44 17.58 6.20
C ASP A 29 -7.29 16.10 6.66
N GLU A 30 -7.08 15.19 5.73
CA GLU A 30 -6.78 13.77 6.01
C GLU A 30 -5.29 13.52 6.32
N GLY A 31 -4.48 14.58 6.47
CA GLY A 31 -3.08 14.51 6.89
C GLY A 31 -2.08 14.12 5.80
N PHE A 32 -2.47 14.18 4.53
CA PHE A 32 -1.54 14.08 3.42
C PHE A 32 -0.84 15.42 3.16
N LYS A 33 0.29 15.36 2.44
CA LYS A 33 1.04 16.53 1.96
C LYS A 33 1.04 16.51 0.43
N PRO A 34 -0.04 16.99 -0.19
CA PRO A 34 -0.19 16.94 -1.64
C PRO A 34 0.76 17.92 -2.33
N LEU A 35 1.41 17.46 -3.39
CA LEU A 35 2.20 18.26 -4.29
C LEU A 35 1.44 18.42 -5.62
N MET A 36 1.11 19.64 -5.94
CA MET A 36 0.60 20.04 -7.25
C MET A 36 1.76 20.64 -8.06
N PHE A 37 2.08 20.05 -9.19
CA PHE A 37 3.13 20.56 -10.04
C PHE A 37 2.53 21.45 -11.13
N PHE A 38 2.67 22.74 -10.98
CA PHE A 38 2.07 23.72 -11.88
C PHE A 38 3.14 24.57 -12.55
N LEU A 39 3.45 24.28 -13.80
CA LEU A 39 4.36 25.10 -14.58
C LEU A 39 3.63 25.64 -15.83
N LYS A 40 3.54 26.97 -15.93
CA LYS A 40 3.09 27.63 -17.18
C LYS A 40 3.92 27.24 -18.42
N ALA A 41 5.13 26.74 -18.19
CA ALA A 41 6.01 26.24 -19.24
C ALA A 41 5.42 25.02 -19.99
N PHE A 42 4.47 24.28 -19.39
CA PHE A 42 3.78 23.17 -20.05
C PHE A 42 2.92 23.59 -21.24
N GLU A 43 2.57 24.88 -21.33
CA GLU A 43 1.80 25.42 -22.45
C GLU A 43 2.65 25.60 -23.71
N ASN A 44 3.99 25.55 -23.60
CA ASN A 44 4.89 25.76 -24.71
C ASN A 44 5.64 24.47 -25.11
N PRO A 45 5.35 23.91 -26.30
CA PRO A 45 5.97 22.64 -26.75
C PRO A 45 7.51 22.68 -26.82
N LYS A 46 8.12 23.87 -26.93
CA LYS A 46 9.58 24.01 -26.96
C LYS A 46 10.25 23.56 -25.63
N PHE A 47 9.53 23.62 -24.53
CA PHE A 47 10.06 23.22 -23.22
C PHE A 47 9.81 21.75 -22.88
N GLU A 48 9.01 21.03 -23.67
CA GLU A 48 8.69 19.62 -23.43
C GLU A 48 9.94 18.74 -23.19
N PRO A 49 11.01 18.83 -24.00
CA PRO A 49 12.20 18.01 -23.78
C PRO A 49 12.90 18.26 -22.44
N MET A 50 12.75 19.48 -21.89
CA MET A 50 13.32 19.85 -20.59
C MET A 50 12.41 19.47 -19.42
N LEU A 51 11.10 19.51 -19.62
CA LEU A 51 10.11 19.30 -18.57
C LEU A 51 9.89 17.82 -18.25
N LYS A 52 9.92 16.94 -19.26
CA LYS A 52 9.78 15.49 -19.04
C LYS A 52 10.81 14.90 -18.08
N PRO A 53 12.12 15.20 -18.17
CA PRO A 53 13.10 14.76 -17.17
C PRO A 53 12.80 15.28 -15.77
N ILE A 54 12.40 16.56 -15.64
CA ILE A 54 12.08 17.16 -14.34
C ILE A 54 10.87 16.45 -13.71
N LEU A 55 9.82 16.22 -14.49
CA LEU A 55 8.64 15.48 -14.02
C LEU A 55 8.99 14.08 -13.55
N LYS A 56 9.82 13.35 -14.30
CA LYS A 56 10.28 12.01 -13.91
C LYS A 56 11.02 12.05 -12.59
N GLU A 57 11.92 13.01 -12.40
CA GLU A 57 12.64 13.19 -11.16
C GLU A 57 11.71 13.50 -9.99
N GLU A 58 10.73 14.38 -10.18
CA GLU A 58 9.72 14.68 -9.16
C GLU A 58 8.84 13.47 -8.82
N ILE A 59 8.44 12.68 -9.82
CA ILE A 59 7.68 11.44 -9.61
C ILE A 59 8.53 10.41 -8.87
N ASP A 60 9.78 10.20 -9.28
CA ASP A 60 10.69 9.21 -8.67
C ASP A 60 10.99 9.51 -7.18
N GLN A 61 10.88 10.77 -6.78
CA GLN A 61 11.03 11.19 -5.37
C GLN A 61 9.77 10.95 -4.54
N ARG A 62 8.63 10.65 -5.16
CA ARG A 62 7.35 10.46 -4.47
C ARG A 62 6.96 8.99 -4.46
N LYS A 63 6.37 8.57 -3.37
CA LYS A 63 5.97 7.17 -3.14
C LYS A 63 4.48 6.96 -3.28
N ARG A 64 3.71 8.04 -3.39
CA ARG A 64 2.26 8.04 -3.51
C ARG A 64 1.82 8.94 -4.63
N PHE A 65 0.82 8.49 -5.36
CA PHE A 65 0.36 9.16 -6.55
C PHE A 65 -1.16 9.17 -6.62
N ILE A 66 -1.74 10.28 -7.04
CA ILE A 66 -3.17 10.41 -7.32
C ILE A 66 -3.35 10.95 -8.73
N LEU A 67 -4.08 10.20 -9.55
CA LEU A 67 -4.56 10.65 -10.86
C LEU A 67 -5.88 11.39 -10.66
N CYS A 68 -5.85 12.71 -10.82
CA CYS A 68 -7.01 13.56 -10.79
C CYS A 68 -7.79 13.43 -12.10
N ARG A 69 -8.84 12.65 -12.12
CA ARG A 69 -9.59 12.32 -13.33
C ARG A 69 -10.66 13.37 -13.61
N SER A 70 -10.71 13.85 -14.86
CA SER A 70 -11.70 14.78 -15.39
C SER A 70 -11.77 14.63 -16.92
N GLU A 71 -12.65 15.34 -17.57
CA GLU A 71 -12.64 15.42 -19.03
C GLU A 71 -11.34 16.06 -19.57
N ASN A 72 -10.83 17.11 -18.91
CA ASN A 72 -9.60 17.78 -19.29
C ASN A 72 -8.36 16.89 -19.08
N SER A 73 -8.31 16.14 -17.97
CA SER A 73 -7.18 15.25 -17.69
C SER A 73 -7.07 14.12 -18.71
N ARG A 74 -8.21 13.59 -19.20
CA ARG A 74 -8.22 12.56 -20.27
C ARG A 74 -7.68 13.05 -21.60
N LYS A 75 -7.78 14.36 -21.87
CA LYS A 75 -7.27 15.02 -23.10
C LYS A 75 -5.83 15.49 -22.96
N SER A 76 -5.30 15.54 -21.74
CA SER A 76 -3.95 16.07 -21.46
C SER A 76 -2.87 15.05 -21.81
N GLU A 77 -1.95 15.43 -22.69
CA GLU A 77 -0.78 14.62 -23.02
C GLU A 77 0.18 14.48 -21.83
N TRP A 78 0.25 15.50 -20.98
CA TRP A 78 1.07 15.49 -19.78
C TRP A 78 0.55 14.49 -18.74
N VAL A 79 -0.75 14.48 -18.47
CA VAL A 79 -1.36 13.53 -17.56
C VAL A 79 -1.18 12.10 -18.09
N ARG A 80 -1.32 11.88 -19.39
CA ARG A 80 -1.07 10.58 -20.01
C ARG A 80 0.38 10.15 -19.84
N PHE A 81 1.33 11.06 -20.09
CA PHE A 81 2.75 10.78 -19.87
C PHE A 81 3.07 10.40 -18.42
N GLU A 82 2.52 11.14 -17.43
CA GLU A 82 2.69 10.84 -16.01
C GLU A 82 2.07 9.47 -15.66
N GLU A 83 0.86 9.20 -16.13
CA GLU A 83 0.18 7.90 -15.92
C GLU A 83 0.97 6.72 -16.50
N GLU A 84 1.47 6.84 -17.74
CA GLU A 84 2.31 5.82 -18.36
C GLU A 84 3.62 5.62 -17.58
N TYR A 85 4.22 6.71 -17.11
CA TYR A 85 5.47 6.65 -16.37
C TYR A 85 5.30 5.94 -15.02
N ILE A 86 4.28 6.30 -14.21
CA ILE A 86 4.02 5.64 -12.92
C ILE A 86 3.68 4.15 -13.10
N LYS A 87 2.89 3.79 -14.14
CA LYS A 87 2.60 2.39 -14.48
C LYS A 87 3.87 1.63 -14.85
N SER A 88 4.77 2.22 -15.65
CA SER A 88 6.06 1.61 -16.01
C SER A 88 6.97 1.36 -14.81
N LYS A 89 6.88 2.20 -13.79
CA LYS A 89 7.62 2.11 -12.53
C LYS A 89 6.90 1.27 -11.48
N ARG A 90 5.67 0.82 -11.74
CA ARG A 90 4.81 0.10 -10.80
C ARG A 90 4.60 0.88 -9.48
N ILE A 91 4.48 2.22 -9.58
CA ILE A 91 4.18 3.07 -8.43
C ILE A 91 2.70 2.93 -8.10
N PRO A 92 2.31 2.59 -6.86
CA PRO A 92 0.92 2.54 -6.46
C PRO A 92 0.24 3.90 -6.62
N PHE A 93 -0.94 3.92 -7.21
CA PHE A 93 -1.69 5.16 -7.42
C PHE A 93 -3.18 4.97 -7.14
N GLU A 94 -3.88 6.07 -6.91
CA GLU A 94 -5.33 6.14 -6.80
C GLU A 94 -5.88 7.03 -7.90
N VAL A 95 -7.09 6.72 -8.37
CA VAL A 95 -7.80 7.57 -9.33
C VAL A 95 -8.96 8.24 -8.60
N ILE A 96 -8.94 9.59 -8.57
CA ILE A 96 -10.01 10.38 -7.95
C ILE A 96 -10.71 11.22 -9.01
N ASP A 97 -12.03 11.07 -9.13
CA ASP A 97 -12.84 11.87 -10.04
C ASP A 97 -13.04 13.28 -9.47
N LEU A 98 -12.55 14.28 -10.21
CA LEU A 98 -12.67 15.69 -9.83
C LEU A 98 -14.10 16.24 -9.98
N ASP A 99 -14.96 15.55 -10.72
CA ASP A 99 -16.35 15.94 -10.96
C ASP A 99 -17.30 15.31 -9.92
N ALA A 100 -16.80 14.38 -9.08
CA ALA A 100 -17.55 13.82 -7.97
C ALA A 100 -17.75 14.81 -6.82
N SER A 101 -18.73 14.55 -5.95
CA SER A 101 -18.95 15.36 -4.75
C SER A 101 -17.79 15.22 -3.75
N ASP A 102 -17.64 16.20 -2.84
CA ASP A 102 -16.61 16.20 -1.83
C ASP A 102 -16.69 14.95 -0.92
N GLU A 103 -17.89 14.44 -0.65
CA GLU A 103 -18.09 13.22 0.15
C GLU A 103 -17.52 11.99 -0.56
N ILE A 104 -17.74 11.87 -1.87
CA ILE A 104 -17.21 10.75 -2.68
C ILE A 104 -15.69 10.86 -2.76
N GLN A 105 -15.15 12.05 -2.98
CA GLN A 105 -13.70 12.28 -3.02
C GLN A 105 -13.06 11.98 -1.66
N LEU A 106 -13.68 12.40 -0.56
CA LEU A 106 -13.21 12.12 0.79
C LEU A 106 -13.20 10.61 1.09
N GLU A 107 -14.23 9.89 0.67
CA GLU A 107 -14.26 8.44 0.84
C GLU A 107 -13.16 7.74 0.03
N ALA A 108 -12.92 8.19 -1.22
CA ALA A 108 -11.81 7.68 -2.03
C ALA A 108 -10.44 7.94 -1.37
N ILE A 109 -10.24 9.12 -0.78
CA ILE A 109 -9.02 9.45 -0.03
C ILE A 109 -8.84 8.53 1.19
N LYS A 110 -9.92 8.30 1.95
CA LYS A 110 -9.90 7.40 3.11
C LYS A 110 -9.58 5.97 2.68
N ASN A 111 -10.19 5.48 1.61
CA ASN A 111 -9.93 4.16 1.04
C ASN A 111 -8.48 4.02 0.57
N TYR A 112 -7.92 5.04 -0.09
CA TYR A 112 -6.52 5.07 -0.47
C TYR A 112 -5.58 4.99 0.74
N ARG A 113 -5.89 5.75 1.80
CA ARG A 113 -5.14 5.70 3.06
C ARG A 113 -5.19 4.32 3.71
N ARG A 114 -6.35 3.66 3.70
CA ARG A 114 -6.57 2.32 4.28
C ARG A 114 -5.82 1.25 3.48
N ARG A 115 -5.95 1.25 2.17
CA ARG A 115 -5.26 0.29 1.27
C ARG A 115 -3.74 0.34 1.37
N SER A 116 -3.16 1.48 1.69
CA SER A 116 -1.72 1.60 1.88
C SER A 116 -1.20 1.01 3.20
N ARG A 117 -2.05 0.42 4.03
CA ARG A 117 -1.67 -0.22 5.29
C ARG A 117 -1.43 -1.71 5.09
N VAL A 118 -0.33 -2.20 5.65
CA VAL A 118 0.05 -3.61 5.60
C VAL A 118 0.37 -4.10 7.00
N PHE A 119 -0.36 -5.12 7.43
CA PHE A 119 -0.07 -5.82 8.67
C PHE A 119 0.68 -7.11 8.37
N ILE A 120 1.83 -7.33 9.01
CA ILE A 120 2.64 -8.53 8.82
C ILE A 120 2.46 -9.46 10.01
N LEU A 121 1.86 -10.63 9.74
CA LEU A 121 1.75 -11.75 10.66
C LEU A 121 2.92 -12.72 10.44
N SER A 122 3.79 -12.91 11.44
CA SER A 122 4.93 -13.80 11.32
C SER A 122 5.36 -14.42 12.64
N GLN A 123 6.22 -15.42 12.58
CA GLN A 123 6.91 -15.98 13.74
C GLN A 123 8.16 -15.17 14.10
N CYS A 124 8.67 -15.36 15.34
CA CYS A 124 9.90 -14.69 15.79
C CYS A 124 11.14 -15.04 14.97
N SER A 125 11.18 -16.25 14.40
CA SER A 125 12.26 -16.72 13.54
C SER A 125 12.46 -15.87 12.29
N ASP A 126 11.41 -15.18 11.83
CA ASP A 126 11.40 -14.51 10.53
C ASP A 126 11.81 -13.02 10.62
N LYS A 127 12.35 -12.61 11.78
CA LYS A 127 12.66 -11.21 12.11
C LYS A 127 13.41 -10.45 11.01
N ASP A 128 14.43 -11.08 10.45
CA ASP A 128 15.27 -10.40 9.46
C ASP A 128 14.61 -10.32 8.08
N LEU A 129 13.79 -11.31 7.72
CA LEU A 129 12.97 -11.27 6.51
C LEU A 129 11.91 -10.18 6.63
N VAL A 130 11.21 -10.12 7.76
CA VAL A 130 10.19 -9.10 8.03
C VAL A 130 10.76 -7.69 7.98
N LYS A 131 11.96 -7.46 8.53
CA LYS A 131 12.63 -6.14 8.44
C LYS A 131 12.90 -5.73 7.01
N CYS A 132 13.36 -6.66 6.17
CA CYS A 132 13.61 -6.39 4.76
C CYS A 132 12.30 -6.10 4.01
N ILE A 133 11.26 -6.91 4.22
CA ILE A 133 9.93 -6.68 3.64
C ILE A 133 9.38 -5.31 4.06
N LYS A 134 9.45 -4.96 5.35
CA LYS A 134 9.00 -3.66 5.86
C LYS A 134 9.73 -2.49 5.20
N LYS A 135 11.05 -2.59 5.10
CA LYS A 135 11.86 -1.55 4.47
C LYS A 135 11.41 -1.34 3.03
N GLU A 136 11.33 -2.41 2.26
CA GLU A 136 10.98 -2.37 0.85
C GLU A 136 9.54 -1.84 0.65
N LEU A 137 8.56 -2.35 1.39
CA LEU A 137 7.18 -1.86 1.31
C LEU A 137 7.06 -0.38 1.70
N ASN A 138 7.80 0.07 2.72
CA ASN A 138 7.83 1.49 3.06
C ASN A 138 8.47 2.32 1.94
N ASP A 139 9.43 1.75 1.21
CA ASP A 139 10.03 2.39 0.03
C ASP A 139 9.05 2.52 -1.14
N TYR A 140 8.01 1.68 -1.20
CA TYR A 140 6.87 1.82 -2.12
C TYR A 140 5.67 2.60 -1.52
N GLY A 141 5.82 3.24 -0.37
CA GLY A 141 4.78 4.09 0.23
C GLY A 141 3.76 3.38 1.10
N PHE A 142 3.90 2.08 1.34
CA PHE A 142 3.04 1.36 2.29
C PHE A 142 3.42 1.68 3.74
N THR A 143 2.43 1.73 4.61
CA THR A 143 2.62 1.83 6.05
C THR A 143 2.57 0.43 6.65
N THR A 144 3.68 -0.05 7.18
CA THR A 144 3.79 -1.43 7.65
C THR A 144 3.75 -1.54 9.17
N THR A 145 2.92 -2.41 9.68
CA THR A 145 2.86 -2.81 11.09
C THR A 145 3.23 -4.29 11.22
N TRP A 146 3.95 -4.66 12.28
CA TRP A 146 4.28 -6.04 12.58
C TRP A 146 3.94 -6.37 14.03
N ASN A 147 3.24 -7.48 14.25
CA ASN A 147 2.73 -7.91 15.56
C ASN A 147 3.78 -8.03 16.68
N LYS A 148 5.07 -8.17 16.33
CA LYS A 148 6.15 -8.37 17.30
C LYS A 148 7.04 -7.15 17.58
N TYR A 149 6.90 -6.08 16.82
CA TYR A 149 7.67 -4.84 17.00
C TYR A 149 6.85 -3.66 17.48
N ILE A 150 5.73 -3.96 18.06
CA ILE A 150 5.08 -2.95 18.88
C ILE A 150 6.01 -2.79 20.08
N ASP A 151 6.56 -1.59 20.27
CA ASP A 151 7.33 -1.25 21.47
C ASP A 151 6.41 -1.37 22.67
N TRP A 152 6.37 -2.59 23.22
CA TRP A 152 5.62 -2.85 24.42
C TRP A 152 6.30 -2.16 25.59
N PRO A 153 5.56 -1.43 26.42
CA PRO A 153 6.05 -1.07 27.74
C PRO A 153 6.58 -2.35 28.42
N ARG A 154 7.77 -2.29 28.97
CA ARG A 154 8.40 -3.47 29.59
C ARG A 154 7.51 -4.18 30.61
N ASP A 155 6.61 -3.44 31.22
CA ASP A 155 5.70 -3.85 32.29
C ASP A 155 4.30 -4.28 31.79
N ALA A 156 4.03 -4.26 30.48
CA ALA A 156 2.74 -4.67 29.96
C ALA A 156 2.54 -6.19 30.11
N ASP A 157 1.42 -6.60 30.68
CA ASP A 157 1.05 -8.00 30.78
C ASP A 157 0.71 -8.62 29.42
N VAL A 158 0.69 -9.97 29.36
CA VAL A 158 0.44 -10.72 28.12
C VAL A 158 -0.95 -10.44 27.53
N LYS A 159 -1.96 -10.17 28.38
CA LYS A 159 -3.31 -9.84 27.93
C LYS A 159 -3.36 -8.50 27.25
N SER A 160 -2.74 -7.48 27.84
CA SER A 160 -2.64 -6.13 27.27
C SER A 160 -1.90 -6.13 25.94
N LYS A 161 -0.83 -6.92 25.84
CA LYS A 161 -0.06 -7.09 24.59
C LYS A 161 -0.91 -7.71 23.48
N ASN A 162 -1.61 -8.79 23.78
CA ASN A 162 -2.47 -9.45 22.80
C ASN A 162 -3.64 -8.57 22.35
N HIS A 163 -4.26 -7.85 23.28
CA HIS A 163 -5.34 -6.92 22.96
C HIS A 163 -4.88 -5.78 22.05
N TYR A 164 -3.70 -5.21 22.30
CA TYR A 164 -3.16 -4.15 21.48
C TYR A 164 -2.77 -4.65 20.09
N ALA A 165 -2.10 -5.80 19.98
CA ALA A 165 -1.76 -6.39 18.68
C ALA A 165 -3.01 -6.70 17.85
N LEU A 166 -4.05 -7.23 18.50
CA LEU A 166 -5.34 -7.47 17.88
C LEU A 166 -5.99 -6.17 17.41
N LYS A 167 -5.95 -5.10 18.22
CA LYS A 167 -6.46 -3.79 17.85
C LYS A 167 -5.72 -3.22 16.62
N GLN A 168 -4.38 -3.28 16.60
CA GLN A 168 -3.59 -2.83 15.46
C GLN A 168 -3.87 -3.65 14.19
N LEU A 169 -4.09 -4.97 14.35
CA LEU A 169 -4.53 -5.81 13.25
C LEU A 169 -5.89 -5.35 12.73
N ILE A 170 -6.85 -5.15 13.63
CA ILE A 170 -8.20 -4.67 13.30
C ILE A 170 -8.12 -3.34 12.55
N ASP A 171 -7.45 -2.35 13.11
CA ASP A 171 -7.31 -1.01 12.51
C ASP A 171 -6.61 -1.04 11.14
N THR A 172 -5.80 -2.07 10.87
CA THR A 172 -5.08 -2.20 9.59
C THR A 172 -5.85 -3.05 8.58
N ALA A 173 -6.50 -4.12 9.06
CA ALA A 173 -7.11 -5.14 8.21
C ALA A 173 -8.45 -4.73 7.61
N GLU A 174 -9.15 -3.75 8.22
CA GLU A 174 -10.51 -3.35 7.80
C GLU A 174 -10.57 -3.00 6.30
N ASP A 175 -9.49 -2.43 5.72
CA ASP A 175 -9.41 -2.15 4.29
C ASP A 175 -7.96 -2.25 3.75
N GLY A 176 -7.04 -2.73 4.55
CA GLY A 176 -5.62 -2.90 4.18
C GLY A 176 -5.27 -4.33 3.80
N TYR A 177 -3.98 -4.63 3.87
CA TYR A 177 -3.44 -5.95 3.55
C TYR A 177 -2.92 -6.65 4.79
N VAL A 178 -3.09 -7.96 4.83
CA VAL A 178 -2.45 -8.83 5.83
C VAL A 178 -1.50 -9.78 5.11
N LEU A 179 -0.20 -9.60 5.31
CA LEU A 179 0.80 -10.55 4.85
C LEU A 179 0.99 -11.62 5.92
N TYR A 180 0.57 -12.83 5.64
CA TYR A 180 0.71 -13.95 6.56
C TYR A 180 1.88 -14.83 6.15
N LEU A 181 2.98 -14.75 6.92
CA LEU A 181 4.20 -15.51 6.69
C LEU A 181 4.05 -16.91 7.27
N LEU A 182 3.98 -17.92 6.40
CA LEU A 182 3.82 -19.31 6.76
C LEU A 182 5.18 -19.99 6.88
N ASN A 183 5.48 -20.43 8.10
CA ASN A 183 6.59 -21.28 8.43
C ASN A 183 6.06 -22.66 8.84
N SER A 184 6.65 -23.75 8.38
CA SER A 184 6.13 -25.12 8.52
C SER A 184 5.93 -25.60 9.96
N ASN A 185 6.50 -24.92 10.93
CA ASN A 185 6.68 -25.47 12.26
C ASN A 185 5.58 -25.11 13.26
N SER A 186 4.32 -25.20 12.90
CA SER A 186 3.17 -24.96 13.76
C SER A 186 2.69 -23.51 13.86
N ILE A 187 1.46 -23.32 13.49
CA ILE A 187 0.71 -22.11 13.84
C ILE A 187 0.47 -22.15 15.35
N ASN A 188 1.02 -21.18 16.06
CA ASN A 188 0.72 -21.07 17.49
C ASN A 188 -0.70 -20.50 17.69
N ARG A 189 -1.24 -20.68 18.90
CA ARG A 189 -2.61 -20.25 19.25
C ARG A 189 -2.85 -18.75 18.98
N HIS A 190 -1.86 -17.90 19.20
CA HIS A 190 -1.97 -16.45 18.99
C HIS A 190 -2.08 -16.12 17.51
N GLN A 191 -1.25 -16.72 16.67
CA GLN A 191 -1.31 -16.53 15.21
C GLN A 191 -2.65 -17.02 14.64
N LEU A 192 -3.20 -18.11 15.18
CA LEU A 192 -4.51 -18.59 14.78
C LEU A 192 -5.62 -17.61 15.16
N MET A 193 -5.55 -16.99 16.33
CA MET A 193 -6.52 -15.95 16.77
C MET A 193 -6.41 -14.71 15.88
N GLU A 194 -5.19 -14.26 15.58
CA GLU A 194 -4.95 -13.12 14.68
C GLU A 194 -5.44 -13.40 13.27
N LEU A 195 -5.18 -14.60 12.74
CA LEU A 195 -5.69 -15.00 11.42
C LEU A 195 -7.22 -15.06 11.38
N ASN A 196 -7.85 -15.66 12.40
CA ASN A 196 -9.31 -15.72 12.47
C ASN A 196 -9.93 -14.31 12.55
N ALA A 197 -9.32 -13.39 13.29
CA ALA A 197 -9.76 -12.00 13.35
C ALA A 197 -9.66 -11.34 11.95
N ALA A 198 -8.54 -11.52 11.25
CA ALA A 198 -8.35 -11.00 9.91
C ALA A 198 -9.39 -11.55 8.91
N LEU A 199 -9.70 -12.85 9.00
CA LEU A 199 -10.72 -13.51 8.16
C LEU A 199 -12.13 -12.98 8.44
N GLN A 200 -12.49 -12.76 9.72
CA GLN A 200 -13.79 -12.21 10.10
C GLN A 200 -14.00 -10.76 9.62
N MET A 201 -12.93 -10.04 9.42
CA MET A 201 -12.94 -8.66 8.98
C MET A 201 -12.88 -8.52 7.45
N SER A 202 -12.98 -9.62 6.72
CA SER A 202 -12.81 -9.62 5.25
C SER A 202 -11.49 -8.99 4.78
N ALA A 203 -10.45 -9.09 5.61
CA ALA A 203 -9.13 -8.55 5.27
C ALA A 203 -8.58 -9.19 3.98
N ARG A 204 -7.83 -8.39 3.21
CA ARG A 204 -7.12 -8.90 2.03
C ARG A 204 -5.88 -9.64 2.49
N ILE A 205 -6.00 -10.95 2.66
CA ILE A 205 -4.93 -11.80 3.18
C ILE A 205 -4.10 -12.35 2.01
N ILE A 206 -2.78 -12.15 2.09
CA ILE A 206 -1.80 -12.76 1.20
C ILE A 206 -1.00 -13.76 2.02
N ALA A 207 -1.13 -15.05 1.69
CA ALA A 207 -0.40 -16.12 2.33
C ALA A 207 0.98 -16.28 1.68
N ILE A 208 2.05 -16.17 2.46
CA ILE A 208 3.43 -16.26 2.01
C ILE A 208 4.08 -17.51 2.57
N TRP A 209 4.34 -18.48 1.74
CA TRP A 209 4.95 -19.73 2.15
C TRP A 209 6.48 -19.64 2.12
N ILE A 210 7.09 -19.56 3.30
CA ILE A 210 8.54 -19.32 3.46
C ILE A 210 9.31 -20.63 3.60
N THR A 211 8.80 -21.58 4.40
CA THR A 211 9.49 -22.84 4.69
C THR A 211 8.50 -23.99 4.85
N GLY A 212 9.02 -25.22 4.74
CA GLY A 212 8.29 -26.46 5.01
C GLY A 212 7.79 -27.21 3.79
N GLU A 213 7.44 -28.49 3.99
CA GLU A 213 7.04 -29.39 2.91
C GLU A 213 5.53 -29.30 2.59
N ALA A 214 4.71 -28.97 3.57
CA ALA A 214 3.27 -28.88 3.39
C ALA A 214 2.68 -27.64 4.12
N LEU A 215 1.60 -27.12 3.57
CA LEU A 215 0.81 -26.09 4.26
C LEU A 215 0.14 -26.70 5.49
N PRO A 216 0.11 -26.00 6.63
CA PRO A 216 -0.61 -26.48 7.79
C PRO A 216 -2.07 -26.81 7.46
N SER A 217 -2.52 -28.02 7.81
CA SER A 217 -3.88 -28.51 7.50
C SER A 217 -4.99 -27.61 8.05
N ILE A 218 -4.72 -26.90 9.14
CA ILE A 218 -5.66 -25.96 9.75
C ILE A 218 -6.01 -24.81 8.82
N LEU A 219 -5.13 -24.46 7.88
CA LEU A 219 -5.37 -23.42 6.87
C LEU A 219 -6.32 -23.89 5.77
N MET A 220 -6.50 -25.20 5.64
CA MET A 220 -7.43 -25.81 4.68
C MET A 220 -8.87 -25.84 5.19
N LEU A 221 -9.08 -25.66 6.51
CA LEU A 221 -10.39 -25.75 7.15
C LEU A 221 -11.19 -24.43 7.14
N GLY A 222 -10.56 -23.29 6.90
CA GLY A 222 -11.17 -21.97 6.99
C GLY A 222 -11.83 -21.43 5.71
N GLY A 223 -12.05 -22.28 4.72
CA GLY A 223 -12.51 -21.84 3.38
C GLY A 223 -11.33 -21.55 2.44
N THR A 224 -11.52 -21.86 1.16
CA THR A 224 -10.39 -21.89 0.21
C THR A 224 -10.08 -20.54 -0.44
N GLU A 225 -10.88 -19.50 -0.21
CA GLU A 225 -10.74 -18.24 -0.95
C GLU A 225 -9.46 -17.46 -0.64
N TRP A 226 -9.08 -17.33 0.63
CA TRP A 226 -7.85 -16.63 1.01
C TRP A 226 -6.57 -17.37 0.62
N VAL A 227 -6.65 -18.70 0.44
CA VAL A 227 -5.52 -19.53 -0.03
C VAL A 227 -5.26 -19.32 -1.53
N LYS A 228 -6.23 -18.77 -2.27
CA LYS A 228 -6.05 -18.43 -3.70
C LYS A 228 -4.96 -17.38 -3.88
N ASN A 229 -4.79 -16.49 -2.92
CA ASN A 229 -3.78 -15.44 -2.94
C ASN A 229 -2.51 -15.88 -2.18
N LYS A 230 -1.87 -16.93 -2.69
CA LYS A 230 -0.70 -17.55 -2.08
C LYS A 230 0.54 -17.36 -2.93
N ILE A 231 1.64 -17.00 -2.25
CA ILE A 231 2.97 -16.93 -2.86
C ILE A 231 3.87 -17.99 -2.25
N ASP A 232 4.52 -18.78 -3.09
CA ASP A 232 5.57 -19.71 -2.67
C ASP A 232 6.95 -19.06 -2.93
N VAL A 233 7.68 -18.82 -1.84
CA VAL A 233 9.03 -18.25 -1.87
C VAL A 233 10.07 -19.18 -1.23
N ARG A 234 9.71 -20.44 -1.00
CA ARG A 234 10.62 -21.44 -0.44
C ARG A 234 11.84 -21.63 -1.32
N ASN A 235 12.95 -21.98 -0.69
CA ASN A 235 14.22 -22.28 -1.36
C ASN A 235 14.80 -21.15 -2.22
N GLN A 236 14.29 -19.93 -2.07
CA GLN A 236 14.83 -18.74 -2.73
C GLN A 236 15.78 -17.98 -1.80
N PRO A 237 16.82 -17.31 -2.31
CA PRO A 237 17.60 -16.36 -1.55
C PRO A 237 16.72 -15.29 -0.93
N LYS A 238 17.10 -14.78 0.24
CA LYS A 238 16.30 -13.81 1.00
C LYS A 238 15.91 -12.57 0.20
N ASP A 239 16.82 -12.01 -0.57
CA ASP A 239 16.55 -10.81 -1.38
C ASP A 239 15.52 -11.09 -2.48
N GLU A 240 15.55 -12.30 -3.05
CA GLU A 240 14.58 -12.74 -4.04
C GLU A 240 13.20 -12.99 -3.41
N GLN A 241 13.17 -13.58 -2.19
CA GLN A 241 11.94 -13.71 -1.41
C GLN A 241 11.27 -12.35 -1.20
N VAL A 242 12.04 -11.36 -0.71
CA VAL A 242 11.55 -10.01 -0.45
C VAL A 242 10.99 -9.37 -1.72
N ARG A 243 11.78 -9.40 -2.81
CA ARG A 243 11.34 -8.85 -4.10
C ARG A 243 10.04 -9.47 -4.59
N LYS A 244 9.95 -10.81 -4.57
CA LYS A 244 8.76 -11.53 -5.05
C LYS A 244 7.51 -11.22 -4.20
N ILE A 245 7.66 -11.08 -2.88
CA ILE A 245 6.57 -10.72 -1.97
C ILE A 245 6.08 -9.30 -2.26
N VAL A 246 7.00 -8.36 -2.38
CA VAL A 246 6.69 -6.95 -2.63
C VAL A 246 6.08 -6.76 -4.01
N ASP A 247 6.66 -7.35 -5.05
CA ASP A 247 6.12 -7.32 -6.42
C ASP A 247 4.70 -7.88 -6.50
N HIS A 248 4.43 -8.97 -5.77
CA HIS A 248 3.09 -9.55 -5.74
C HIS A 248 2.08 -8.62 -5.07
N LEU A 249 2.43 -8.02 -3.93
CA LEU A 249 1.53 -7.08 -3.26
C LEU A 249 1.24 -5.86 -4.13
N ILE A 250 2.27 -5.30 -4.77
CA ILE A 250 2.11 -4.14 -5.66
C ILE A 250 1.21 -4.50 -6.85
N ASN A 251 1.45 -5.63 -7.50
CA ASN A 251 0.62 -6.07 -8.63
C ASN A 251 -0.83 -6.34 -8.19
N TYR A 252 -1.03 -6.88 -7.00
CA TYR A 252 -2.35 -7.12 -6.44
C TYR A 252 -3.08 -5.79 -6.14
N ASP A 253 -2.38 -4.79 -5.60
CA ASP A 253 -2.93 -3.45 -5.36
C ASP A 253 -3.28 -2.72 -6.66
N LEU A 254 -2.45 -2.85 -7.69
CA LEU A 254 -2.70 -2.24 -9.00
C LEU A 254 -3.92 -2.83 -9.71
N GLN A 255 -4.20 -4.12 -9.58
CA GLN A 255 -5.38 -4.76 -10.17
C GLN A 255 -6.70 -4.19 -9.62
N PHE A 256 -6.74 -3.77 -8.35
CA PHE A 256 -7.93 -3.14 -7.76
C PHE A 256 -8.21 -1.72 -8.29
N ASN A 257 -7.25 -1.09 -8.95
CA ASN A 257 -7.42 0.24 -9.53
C ASN A 257 -7.92 0.20 -10.98
N GLU A 258 -7.97 -0.99 -11.59
CA GLU A 258 -8.42 -1.19 -12.97
C GLU A 258 -9.88 -1.68 -13.06
N GLU A 259 -10.47 -2.15 -11.96
CA GLU A 259 -11.89 -2.53 -11.82
C GLU A 259 -12.74 -1.33 -11.37
#